data_57ddb567f3b1546c0e7343e696173141
#
_entry.id   57ddb567f3b1546c0e7343e696173141
#
_cell.length_a   1.000
_cell.length_b   1.000
_cell.length_c   1.000
_cell.angle_alpha   90.00
_cell.angle_beta   90.00
_cell.angle_gamma   90.00
#
_symmetry.space_group_name_H-M   'P 1'
#
loop_
_entity.id
_entity.type
_entity.pdbx_description
1 polymer ?
#
loop_
_entity_poly.entity_id
_entity_poly.type
_entity_poly.pdbx_seq_one_letter_code
_entity_poly.pdbx_strand_id
1 'polypeptide(L)'
;MVKKVCHLFSFLFIIFVLFGCASADNGEDTGSGSGEITDGDFAPLDKKATVVIAEDGAASGAGFYIAEEKGYFDDYNIDIKFTTFANSDDMLPALAAGEVDIAGGVSTASFFNAIAQGIDVKIIADKGHYFDGSSYFSFVIREDLQDEIKDYSDLKGKRIAVSSRNAVDDYIFQRMLEHAGLTEDDVEFVLMSDFGNMLAAMGNKSIDAALQIEPLITQGEAQNLHVRFGDATDFAPDAQIAMVLGSPDFIEKETDVSVRFMAAYLKGVRDYNDAFLHDEGLDEVIDIMTKHTALKDADVWKKVGVTGLDPNGEMFIDDIKKQFEMYDANGAISGDIDFNDAIDTSLSEEAMEVIGRYDR
;
A
#
# COMPACT_ATOMS: atom_id res chain seq x y z
N MET A 1 -9.82 65.44 -36.60
CA MET A 1 -10.72 66.47 -35.99
C MET A 1 -10.83 66.13 -34.52
N VAL A 2 -10.14 66.90 -33.69
CA VAL A 2 -10.68 67.89 -32.73
C VAL A 2 -11.35 67.19 -31.53
N LYS A 3 -11.05 67.40 -30.28
CA LYS A 3 -10.25 68.29 -29.44
C LYS A 3 -10.12 67.64 -28.03
N LYS A 4 -8.98 67.83 -27.43
CA LYS A 4 -8.60 68.13 -26.07
C LYS A 4 -9.75 68.71 -25.20
N VAL A 5 -9.79 68.36 -23.87
CA VAL A 5 -9.71 69.35 -22.78
C VAL A 5 -9.20 68.68 -21.50
N CYS A 6 -8.13 69.22 -20.93
CA CYS A 6 -7.65 69.09 -19.55
C CYS A 6 -8.59 69.80 -18.56
N HIS A 7 -8.66 69.35 -17.34
CA HIS A 7 -8.71 70.20 -16.17
C HIS A 7 -8.03 69.59 -14.95
N LEU A 8 -7.08 70.32 -14.51
CA LEU A 8 -6.27 70.22 -13.30
C LEU A 8 -6.99 70.99 -12.18
N PHE A 9 -7.11 70.40 -10.99
CA PHE A 9 -7.18 71.20 -9.77
C PHE A 9 -6.52 70.52 -8.58
N SER A 10 -5.82 71.32 -7.85
CA SER A 10 -4.79 71.12 -6.87
C SER A 10 -5.29 71.38 -5.45
N PHE A 11 -4.50 70.99 -4.46
CA PHE A 11 -4.46 71.36 -3.03
C PHE A 11 -5.48 70.70 -2.07
N LEU A 12 -5.08 70.09 -0.97
CA LEU A 12 -4.40 70.69 0.19
C LEU A 12 -3.90 69.61 1.19
N PHE A 13 -2.78 69.88 1.73
CA PHE A 13 -2.03 69.22 2.83
C PHE A 13 -2.79 69.22 4.17
N ILE A 14 -2.79 68.12 4.93
CA ILE A 14 -2.65 68.16 6.38
C ILE A 14 -1.85 66.94 6.85
N ILE A 15 -0.72 67.23 7.50
CA ILE A 15 0.18 66.31 8.18
C ILE A 15 -0.40 66.02 9.57
N PHE A 16 -0.45 64.75 9.94
CA PHE A 16 -0.43 64.34 11.36
C PHE A 16 0.57 63.19 11.53
N VAL A 17 1.66 63.49 12.20
CA VAL A 17 2.68 62.55 12.64
C VAL A 17 2.23 61.99 14.00
N LEU A 18 2.12 60.71 14.13
CA LEU A 18 2.32 60.01 15.39
C LEU A 18 3.08 58.71 15.21
N PHE A 19 4.15 58.63 15.96
CA PHE A 19 5.10 57.54 16.07
C PHE A 19 4.41 56.25 16.52
N GLY A 20 4.74 55.13 15.86
CA GLY A 20 4.51 53.80 16.36
C GLY A 20 5.49 52.87 15.63
N CYS A 21 6.59 52.51 16.28
CA CYS A 21 7.50 51.47 15.79
C CYS A 21 6.76 50.14 15.78
N ALA A 22 6.68 49.50 14.62
CA ALA A 22 6.51 48.09 14.48
C ALA A 22 7.44 47.63 13.39
N SER A 23 8.37 46.76 13.75
CA SER A 23 9.33 46.12 12.85
C SER A 23 8.58 45.34 11.78
N ALA A 24 8.78 45.67 10.54
CA ALA A 24 8.41 44.79 9.43
C ALA A 24 9.51 43.74 9.31
N ASP A 25 9.20 42.54 9.74
CA ASP A 25 9.95 41.35 9.41
C ASP A 25 9.35 40.81 8.08
N ASN A 26 10.12 40.94 7.02
CA ASN A 26 9.83 40.28 5.75
C ASN A 26 10.39 38.85 5.85
N GLY A 27 9.66 37.98 6.50
CA GLY A 27 9.83 36.52 6.36
C GLY A 27 9.09 36.08 5.09
N GLU A 28 9.83 35.61 4.11
CA GLU A 28 9.28 34.75 3.07
C GLU A 28 8.76 33.49 3.79
N ASP A 29 7.45 33.39 3.86
CA ASP A 29 6.76 32.20 4.33
C ASP A 29 6.90 31.12 3.25
N THR A 30 7.96 30.32 3.38
CA THR A 30 8.03 29.01 2.72
C THR A 30 7.11 28.10 3.50
N GLY A 31 5.88 27.98 3.03
CA GLY A 31 4.85 27.16 3.65
C GLY A 31 5.29 25.70 3.79
N SER A 32 5.85 25.38 4.93
CA SER A 32 5.82 24.05 5.49
C SER A 32 4.39 23.89 6.04
N GLY A 33 3.57 23.12 5.36
CA GLY A 33 2.18 22.83 5.77
C GLY A 33 2.15 21.90 6.98
N SER A 34 2.53 22.40 8.16
CA SER A 34 2.22 21.73 9.42
C SER A 34 0.76 22.07 9.74
N GLY A 35 -0.13 21.10 9.52
CA GLY A 35 -1.54 21.23 9.91
C GLY A 35 -1.70 21.57 11.38
N GLU A 36 -2.80 22.21 11.76
CA GLU A 36 -3.09 22.57 13.15
C GLU A 36 -3.19 21.30 14.01
N ILE A 37 -2.39 21.22 15.08
CA ILE A 37 -2.33 20.09 16.01
C ILE A 37 -3.09 20.44 17.27
N THR A 38 -3.99 19.55 17.71
CA THR A 38 -4.77 19.68 18.93
C THR A 38 -4.68 18.40 19.76
N ASP A 39 -4.29 18.51 21.03
CA ASP A 39 -4.20 17.39 22.00
C ASP A 39 -3.40 16.17 21.50
N GLY A 40 -2.33 16.37 20.70
CA GLY A 40 -1.49 15.29 20.16
C GLY A 40 -2.11 14.58 18.94
N ASP A 41 -3.01 15.26 18.22
CA ASP A 41 -3.60 14.81 16.97
C ASP A 41 -3.81 15.98 16.00
N PHE A 42 -4.06 15.69 14.72
CA PHE A 42 -4.37 16.73 13.74
C PHE A 42 -5.79 17.28 13.95
N ALA A 43 -5.95 18.60 13.82
CA ALA A 43 -7.27 19.19 13.68
C ALA A 43 -7.93 18.74 12.35
N PRO A 44 -9.27 18.60 12.31
CA PRO A 44 -9.98 18.33 11.06
C PRO A 44 -9.68 19.38 9.99
N LEU A 45 -9.71 18.96 8.73
CA LEU A 45 -9.64 19.91 7.60
C LEU A 45 -10.81 20.90 7.65
N ASP A 46 -10.55 22.16 7.29
CA ASP A 46 -11.60 23.19 7.19
C ASP A 46 -12.70 22.84 6.17
N LYS A 47 -12.32 22.10 5.14
CA LYS A 47 -13.23 21.64 4.09
C LYS A 47 -13.11 20.13 3.94
N LYS A 48 -14.27 19.49 3.73
CA LYS A 48 -14.30 18.05 3.45
C LYS A 48 -13.53 17.74 2.18
N ALA A 49 -12.50 16.87 2.31
CA ALA A 49 -11.78 16.30 1.19
C ALA A 49 -12.38 14.94 0.81
N THR A 50 -12.15 14.49 -0.42
CA THR A 50 -12.48 13.12 -0.83
C THR A 50 -11.18 12.47 -1.28
N VAL A 51 -10.90 11.25 -0.79
CA VAL A 51 -9.76 10.43 -1.21
C VAL A 51 -10.28 9.14 -1.82
N VAL A 52 -9.80 8.82 -3.01
CA VAL A 52 -10.18 7.62 -3.75
C VAL A 52 -9.07 6.58 -3.61
N ILE A 53 -9.40 5.42 -3.03
CA ILE A 53 -8.47 4.32 -2.78
C ILE A 53 -8.75 3.17 -3.73
N ALA A 54 -7.73 2.74 -4.48
CA ALA A 54 -7.75 1.51 -5.26
C ALA A 54 -7.31 0.33 -4.38
N GLU A 55 -8.12 -0.73 -4.28
CA GLU A 55 -7.90 -1.92 -3.45
C GLU A 55 -8.36 -3.20 -4.14
N ASP A 56 -7.74 -4.34 -3.75
CA ASP A 56 -8.06 -5.68 -4.27
C ASP A 56 -8.87 -6.55 -3.29
N GLY A 57 -9.18 -6.04 -2.09
CA GLY A 57 -9.92 -6.77 -1.07
C GLY A 57 -9.08 -7.79 -0.30
N ALA A 58 -7.76 -7.68 -0.31
CA ALA A 58 -6.86 -8.51 0.49
C ALA A 58 -6.91 -8.15 1.99
N ALA A 59 -6.42 -9.05 2.84
CA ALA A 59 -6.28 -8.80 4.28
C ALA A 59 -5.36 -7.62 4.58
N SER A 60 -4.38 -7.37 3.73
CA SER A 60 -3.44 -6.24 3.85
C SER A 60 -4.09 -4.85 3.70
N GLY A 61 -5.33 -4.77 3.19
CA GLY A 61 -6.13 -3.54 3.18
C GLY A 61 -6.70 -3.14 4.54
N ALA A 62 -6.46 -3.93 5.60
CA ALA A 62 -7.04 -3.75 6.93
C ALA A 62 -6.90 -2.33 7.47
N GLY A 63 -5.74 -1.69 7.33
CA GLY A 63 -5.52 -0.32 7.78
C GLY A 63 -6.54 0.66 7.21
N PHE A 64 -6.84 0.57 5.91
CA PHE A 64 -7.84 1.41 5.25
C PHE A 64 -9.26 1.08 5.71
N TYR A 65 -9.62 -0.21 5.76
CA TYR A 65 -10.98 -0.65 6.09
C TYR A 65 -11.34 -0.32 7.54
N ILE A 66 -10.40 -0.53 8.47
CA ILE A 66 -10.61 -0.25 9.89
C ILE A 66 -10.68 1.27 10.11
N ALA A 67 -9.80 2.05 9.48
CA ALA A 67 -9.83 3.50 9.60
C ALA A 67 -11.15 4.10 9.10
N GLU A 68 -11.70 3.58 8.00
CA GLU A 68 -13.00 4.01 7.48
C GLU A 68 -14.16 3.62 8.42
N GLU A 69 -14.25 2.36 8.81
CA GLU A 69 -15.36 1.87 9.63
C GLU A 69 -15.35 2.41 11.06
N LYS A 70 -14.17 2.76 11.61
CA LYS A 70 -14.03 3.39 12.92
C LYS A 70 -14.11 4.92 12.86
N GLY A 71 -14.23 5.50 11.68
CA GLY A 71 -14.41 6.93 11.49
C GLY A 71 -13.13 7.77 11.60
N TYR A 72 -11.94 7.18 11.58
CA TYR A 72 -10.67 7.93 11.68
C TYR A 72 -10.45 8.90 10.51
N PHE A 73 -10.95 8.58 9.33
CA PHE A 73 -10.97 9.50 8.20
C PHE A 73 -11.99 10.63 8.39
N ASP A 74 -13.18 10.31 8.91
CA ASP A 74 -14.21 11.31 9.22
C ASP A 74 -13.76 12.30 10.30
N ASP A 75 -12.98 11.85 11.30
CA ASP A 75 -12.39 12.70 12.34
C ASP A 75 -11.51 13.81 11.73
N TYR A 76 -10.90 13.55 10.58
CA TYR A 76 -10.11 14.53 9.82
C TYR A 76 -10.88 15.23 8.70
N ASN A 77 -12.18 15.01 8.59
CA ASN A 77 -13.04 15.56 7.54
C ASN A 77 -12.65 15.08 6.14
N ILE A 78 -12.26 13.78 6.03
CA ILE A 78 -11.93 13.08 4.78
C ILE A 78 -13.03 12.05 4.49
N ASP A 79 -13.51 12.03 3.26
CA ASP A 79 -14.50 11.08 2.72
C ASP A 79 -13.78 10.05 1.84
N ILE A 80 -13.87 8.78 2.18
CA ILE A 80 -13.17 7.72 1.45
C ILE A 80 -14.08 7.10 0.39
N LYS A 81 -13.51 6.80 -0.77
CA LYS A 81 -14.15 6.02 -1.82
C LYS A 81 -13.26 4.88 -2.25
N PHE A 82 -13.71 3.66 -2.05
CA PHE A 82 -13.02 2.49 -2.55
C PHE A 82 -13.38 2.19 -4.00
N THR A 83 -12.36 1.86 -4.81
CA THR A 83 -12.50 1.32 -6.16
C THR A 83 -11.76 -0.01 -6.21
N THR A 84 -12.44 -1.08 -6.61
CA THR A 84 -11.88 -2.43 -6.62
C THR A 84 -11.17 -2.71 -7.94
N PHE A 85 -9.97 -3.25 -7.84
CA PHE A 85 -9.15 -3.75 -8.96
C PHE A 85 -8.76 -5.21 -8.71
N ALA A 86 -8.37 -5.92 -9.74
CA ALA A 86 -7.96 -7.32 -9.63
C ALA A 86 -6.51 -7.47 -9.12
N ASN A 87 -5.65 -6.50 -9.42
CA ASN A 87 -4.21 -6.50 -9.07
C ASN A 87 -3.60 -5.10 -9.20
N SER A 88 -2.34 -4.94 -8.77
CA SER A 88 -1.62 -3.66 -8.78
C SER A 88 -1.33 -3.09 -10.17
N ASP A 89 -1.06 -3.94 -11.16
CA ASP A 89 -0.79 -3.46 -12.52
C ASP A 89 -2.03 -2.79 -13.14
N ASP A 90 -3.23 -3.26 -12.78
CA ASP A 90 -4.50 -2.64 -13.20
C ASP A 90 -4.78 -1.32 -12.46
N MET A 91 -4.27 -1.13 -11.22
CA MET A 91 -4.41 0.11 -10.45
C MET A 91 -3.52 1.23 -10.98
N LEU A 92 -2.32 0.90 -11.45
CA LEU A 92 -1.27 1.86 -11.80
C LEU A 92 -1.70 2.92 -12.83
N PRO A 93 -2.39 2.59 -13.93
CA PRO A 93 -2.85 3.62 -14.88
C PRO A 93 -3.79 4.66 -14.25
N ALA A 94 -4.70 4.23 -13.36
CA ALA A 94 -5.62 5.12 -12.67
C ALA A 94 -4.88 6.01 -11.64
N LEU A 95 -3.89 5.45 -10.92
CA LEU A 95 -3.03 6.20 -10.01
C LEU A 95 -2.18 7.24 -10.75
N ALA A 96 -1.56 6.84 -11.85
CA ALA A 96 -0.74 7.71 -12.68
C ALA A 96 -1.53 8.86 -13.33
N ALA A 97 -2.82 8.64 -13.62
CA ALA A 97 -3.72 9.64 -14.17
C ALA A 97 -4.37 10.53 -13.09
N GLY A 98 -4.18 10.24 -11.78
CA GLY A 98 -4.86 10.92 -10.68
C GLY A 98 -6.37 10.63 -10.63
N GLU A 99 -6.82 9.51 -11.22
CA GLU A 99 -8.22 9.03 -11.09
C GLU A 99 -8.46 8.34 -9.74
N VAL A 100 -7.40 7.81 -9.15
CA VAL A 100 -7.32 7.40 -7.75
C VAL A 100 -6.15 8.12 -7.09
N ASP A 101 -6.29 8.44 -5.81
CA ASP A 101 -5.29 9.18 -5.03
C ASP A 101 -4.28 8.21 -4.42
N ILE A 102 -4.76 7.08 -3.97
CA ILE A 102 -4.01 6.01 -3.29
C ILE A 102 -4.28 4.67 -3.97
N ALA A 103 -3.25 3.85 -4.06
CA ALA A 103 -3.41 2.43 -4.40
C ALA A 103 -2.73 1.55 -3.35
N GLY A 104 -3.46 0.54 -2.88
CA GLY A 104 -2.92 -0.53 -2.05
C GLY A 104 -2.26 -1.58 -2.93
N GLY A 105 -1.05 -1.34 -3.37
CA GLY A 105 -0.37 -2.12 -4.39
C GLY A 105 0.85 -2.88 -3.93
N VAL A 106 1.58 -3.41 -4.91
CA VAL A 106 2.86 -4.10 -4.73
C VAL A 106 3.91 -3.49 -5.66
N SER A 107 5.19 -3.76 -5.42
CA SER A 107 6.26 -3.42 -6.35
C SER A 107 6.14 -4.26 -7.64
N THR A 108 6.16 -3.58 -8.77
CA THR A 108 6.16 -4.22 -10.10
C THR A 108 7.13 -3.49 -11.04
N ALA A 109 7.58 -4.17 -12.07
CA ALA A 109 8.36 -3.50 -13.13
C ALA A 109 7.57 -2.38 -13.80
N SER A 110 6.23 -2.52 -13.91
CA SER A 110 5.35 -1.49 -14.46
C SER A 110 5.36 -0.21 -13.64
N PHE A 111 5.39 -0.32 -12.29
CA PHE A 111 5.48 0.82 -11.39
C PHE A 111 6.78 1.61 -11.63
N PHE A 112 7.93 0.94 -11.63
CA PHE A 112 9.21 1.60 -11.90
C PHE A 112 9.29 2.17 -13.31
N ASN A 113 8.72 1.50 -14.30
CA ASN A 113 8.64 2.01 -15.66
C ASN A 113 7.79 3.28 -15.78
N ALA A 114 6.76 3.45 -14.96
CA ALA A 114 5.99 4.70 -14.90
C ALA A 114 6.88 5.87 -14.42
N ILE A 115 7.68 5.65 -13.39
CA ILE A 115 8.66 6.65 -12.89
C ILE A 115 9.71 6.96 -13.95
N ALA A 116 10.27 5.94 -14.62
CA ALA A 116 11.21 6.14 -15.73
C ALA A 116 10.64 6.97 -16.90
N GLN A 117 9.31 6.99 -17.05
CA GLN A 117 8.60 7.82 -18.02
C GLN A 117 8.25 9.22 -17.50
N GLY A 118 8.68 9.58 -16.30
CA GLY A 118 8.46 10.88 -15.67
C GLY A 118 7.10 11.02 -14.98
N ILE A 119 6.44 9.93 -14.63
CA ILE A 119 5.23 9.91 -13.81
C ILE A 119 5.66 9.79 -12.35
N ASP A 120 5.37 10.79 -11.53
CA ASP A 120 5.89 10.92 -10.17
C ASP A 120 5.01 10.19 -9.12
N VAL A 121 4.69 8.92 -9.39
CA VAL A 121 4.08 8.02 -8.40
C VAL A 121 5.12 7.59 -7.36
N LYS A 122 4.71 7.45 -6.10
CA LYS A 122 5.61 7.10 -4.98
C LYS A 122 5.10 5.94 -4.18
N ILE A 123 6.02 5.22 -3.56
CA ILE A 123 5.78 4.31 -2.44
C ILE A 123 5.90 5.15 -1.17
N ILE A 124 4.84 5.21 -0.36
CA ILE A 124 4.74 6.16 0.75
C ILE A 124 4.61 5.52 2.14
N ALA A 125 4.22 4.25 2.24
CA ALA A 125 4.16 3.51 3.50
C ALA A 125 4.06 2.00 3.29
N ASP A 126 4.32 1.23 4.36
CA ASP A 126 4.01 -0.19 4.43
C ASP A 126 2.51 -0.46 4.29
N LYS A 127 2.18 -1.55 3.61
CA LYS A 127 0.83 -2.14 3.56
C LYS A 127 0.91 -3.67 3.73
N GLY A 128 2.11 -4.20 3.86
CA GLY A 128 2.31 -5.62 4.12
C GLY A 128 3.73 -6.10 3.91
N HIS A 129 4.23 -6.79 4.92
CA HIS A 129 5.57 -7.37 4.94
C HIS A 129 5.58 -8.70 5.68
N TYR A 130 6.69 -9.46 5.58
CA TYR A 130 6.90 -10.61 6.44
C TYR A 130 7.54 -10.22 7.77
N PHE A 131 7.09 -10.90 8.82
CA PHE A 131 7.77 -10.99 10.11
C PHE A 131 7.60 -12.42 10.65
N ASP A 132 8.37 -12.79 11.66
CA ASP A 132 8.32 -14.13 12.24
C ASP A 132 6.92 -14.47 12.81
N GLY A 133 6.24 -15.45 12.20
CA GLY A 133 4.87 -15.83 12.50
C GLY A 133 3.78 -15.14 11.68
N SER A 134 4.14 -14.24 10.74
CA SER A 134 3.16 -13.66 9.81
C SER A 134 2.76 -14.65 8.72
N SER A 135 1.62 -14.39 8.07
CA SER A 135 1.07 -15.23 7.00
C SER A 135 0.53 -14.36 5.86
N TYR A 136 1.40 -13.57 5.21
CA TYR A 136 0.96 -12.76 4.06
C TYR A 136 0.76 -13.64 2.83
N PHE A 137 1.86 -14.12 2.24
CA PHE A 137 1.86 -15.17 1.24
C PHE A 137 2.20 -16.51 1.88
N SER A 138 1.52 -17.56 1.48
CA SER A 138 1.97 -18.92 1.76
C SER A 138 2.07 -19.71 0.46
N PHE A 139 3.12 -20.53 0.35
CA PHE A 139 3.15 -21.57 -0.66
C PHE A 139 2.06 -22.57 -0.38
N VAL A 140 1.18 -22.75 -1.37
CA VAL A 140 0.13 -23.74 -1.31
C VAL A 140 0.30 -24.74 -2.45
N ILE A 141 0.06 -25.99 -2.17
CA ILE A 141 -0.03 -27.07 -3.17
C ILE A 141 -1.42 -27.64 -3.14
N ARG A 142 -1.89 -28.15 -4.27
CA ARG A 142 -3.16 -28.85 -4.33
C ARG A 142 -3.21 -29.97 -3.28
N GLU A 143 -4.35 -30.10 -2.58
CA GLU A 143 -4.53 -31.06 -1.49
C GLU A 143 -4.19 -32.49 -1.91
N ASP A 144 -4.58 -32.91 -3.13
CA ASP A 144 -4.32 -34.25 -3.65
C ASP A 144 -2.85 -34.52 -4.06
N LEU A 145 -1.98 -33.51 -4.02
CA LEU A 145 -0.55 -33.62 -4.30
C LEU A 145 0.32 -33.69 -3.04
N GLN A 146 -0.26 -33.55 -1.83
CA GLN A 146 0.50 -33.50 -0.58
C GLN A 146 1.32 -34.78 -0.30
N ASP A 147 0.99 -35.91 -0.94
CA ASP A 147 1.79 -37.14 -0.86
C ASP A 147 2.91 -37.23 -1.90
N GLU A 148 2.81 -36.46 -2.97
CA GLU A 148 3.79 -36.39 -4.06
C GLU A 148 4.82 -35.28 -3.84
N ILE A 149 4.38 -34.09 -3.38
CA ILE A 149 5.23 -32.92 -3.16
C ILE A 149 5.55 -32.85 -1.66
N LYS A 150 6.79 -33.14 -1.29
CA LYS A 150 7.28 -33.14 0.10
C LYS A 150 8.36 -32.10 0.35
N ASP A 151 9.01 -31.63 -0.71
CA ASP A 151 10.10 -30.66 -0.70
C ASP A 151 9.92 -29.70 -1.86
N TYR A 152 10.49 -28.49 -1.79
CA TYR A 152 10.44 -27.52 -2.88
C TYR A 152 11.04 -28.05 -4.18
N SER A 153 12.03 -28.96 -4.14
CA SER A 153 12.59 -29.63 -5.31
C SER A 153 11.61 -30.52 -6.06
N ASP A 154 10.53 -30.98 -5.41
CA ASP A 154 9.47 -31.79 -6.04
C ASP A 154 8.53 -30.94 -6.93
N LEU A 155 8.69 -29.62 -6.90
CA LEU A 155 7.98 -28.69 -7.78
C LEU A 155 8.46 -28.77 -9.23
N LYS A 156 9.56 -29.51 -9.51
CA LYS A 156 10.04 -29.69 -10.88
C LYS A 156 8.95 -30.30 -11.79
N GLY A 157 8.68 -29.61 -12.91
CA GLY A 157 7.66 -29.98 -13.89
C GLY A 157 6.21 -29.69 -13.44
N LYS A 158 6.01 -28.97 -12.32
CA LYS A 158 4.70 -28.58 -11.84
C LYS A 158 4.26 -27.25 -12.46
N ARG A 159 2.93 -27.08 -12.54
CA ARG A 159 2.28 -25.82 -12.99
C ARG A 159 2.08 -24.93 -11.77
N ILE A 160 2.76 -23.79 -11.78
CA ILE A 160 2.79 -22.84 -10.67
C ILE A 160 2.12 -21.54 -11.10
N ALA A 161 1.06 -21.13 -10.40
CA ALA A 161 0.41 -19.85 -10.68
C ALA A 161 1.18 -18.70 -10.04
N VAL A 162 1.39 -17.64 -10.84
CA VAL A 162 1.93 -16.34 -10.43
C VAL A 162 0.99 -15.23 -10.90
N SER A 163 0.89 -14.14 -10.13
CA SER A 163 -0.04 -13.04 -10.47
C SER A 163 0.48 -12.22 -11.65
N SER A 164 1.75 -11.91 -11.67
CA SER A 164 2.44 -11.16 -12.72
C SER A 164 3.92 -11.55 -12.78
N ARG A 165 4.55 -11.39 -13.95
CA ARG A 165 6.00 -11.50 -14.06
C ARG A 165 6.65 -10.18 -13.69
N ASN A 166 7.80 -10.25 -13.04
CA ASN A 166 8.50 -9.09 -12.50
C ASN A 166 7.61 -8.25 -11.55
N ALA A 167 6.94 -8.97 -10.65
CA ALA A 167 6.21 -8.47 -9.49
C ALA A 167 6.71 -9.21 -8.23
N VAL A 168 6.20 -8.83 -7.06
CA VAL A 168 6.70 -9.35 -5.78
C VAL A 168 6.53 -10.86 -5.63
N ASP A 169 5.44 -11.45 -6.10
CA ASP A 169 5.24 -12.89 -6.04
C ASP A 169 6.19 -13.65 -6.97
N ASP A 170 6.48 -13.13 -8.17
CA ASP A 170 7.52 -13.67 -9.04
C ASP A 170 8.91 -13.59 -8.38
N TYR A 171 9.24 -12.47 -7.71
CA TYR A 171 10.47 -12.33 -6.94
C TYR A 171 10.57 -13.42 -5.84
N ILE A 172 9.50 -13.62 -5.08
CA ILE A 172 9.47 -14.65 -4.03
C ILE A 172 9.60 -16.06 -4.63
N PHE A 173 8.95 -16.32 -5.76
CA PHE A 173 9.11 -17.60 -6.47
C PHE A 173 10.53 -17.84 -6.94
N GLN A 174 11.21 -16.84 -7.47
CA GLN A 174 12.61 -16.97 -7.89
C GLN A 174 13.52 -17.30 -6.71
N ARG A 175 13.31 -16.65 -5.55
CA ARG A 175 14.03 -16.97 -4.31
C ARG A 175 13.77 -18.42 -3.86
N MET A 176 12.54 -18.91 -3.98
CA MET A 176 12.19 -20.29 -3.65
C MET A 176 12.87 -21.28 -4.62
N LEU A 177 12.85 -21.01 -5.95
CA LEU A 177 13.52 -21.86 -6.92
C LEU A 177 15.01 -21.94 -6.65
N GLU A 178 15.69 -20.81 -6.38
CA GLU A 178 17.10 -20.79 -5.98
C GLU A 178 17.35 -21.65 -4.73
N HIS A 179 16.52 -21.51 -3.68
CA HIS A 179 16.60 -22.31 -2.46
C HIS A 179 16.44 -23.81 -2.75
N ALA A 180 15.54 -24.18 -3.65
CA ALA A 180 15.29 -25.56 -4.07
C ALA A 180 16.36 -26.13 -5.04
N GLY A 181 17.29 -25.29 -5.52
CA GLY A 181 18.22 -25.66 -6.58
C GLY A 181 17.56 -25.88 -7.94
N LEU A 182 16.41 -25.24 -8.16
CA LEU A 182 15.66 -25.22 -9.42
C LEU A 182 15.87 -23.91 -10.17
N THR A 183 15.47 -23.90 -11.43
CA THR A 183 15.41 -22.71 -12.29
C THR A 183 14.00 -22.55 -12.85
N GLU A 184 13.71 -21.41 -13.48
CA GLU A 184 12.43 -21.19 -14.15
C GLU A 184 12.12 -22.23 -15.23
N ASP A 185 13.14 -22.76 -15.91
CA ASP A 185 12.99 -23.81 -16.94
C ASP A 185 12.56 -25.16 -16.34
N ASP A 186 12.67 -25.33 -15.02
CA ASP A 186 12.28 -26.55 -14.32
C ASP A 186 10.80 -26.60 -13.96
N VAL A 187 10.04 -25.49 -14.08
CA VAL A 187 8.64 -25.36 -13.74
C VAL A 187 7.82 -24.76 -14.87
N GLU A 188 6.50 -24.90 -14.84
CA GLU A 188 5.60 -24.24 -15.79
C GLU A 188 4.85 -23.10 -15.07
N PHE A 189 5.23 -21.84 -15.34
CA PHE A 189 4.48 -20.69 -14.81
C PHE A 189 3.17 -20.49 -15.56
N VAL A 190 2.08 -20.35 -14.79
CA VAL A 190 0.74 -20.04 -15.27
C VAL A 190 0.36 -18.65 -14.76
N LEU A 191 0.28 -17.67 -15.67
CA LEU A 191 -0.11 -16.30 -15.31
C LEU A 191 -1.60 -16.25 -14.96
N MET A 192 -1.90 -15.80 -13.74
CA MET A 192 -3.25 -15.63 -13.20
C MET A 192 -3.28 -14.40 -12.30
N SER A 193 -3.71 -13.27 -12.82
CA SER A 193 -3.66 -11.99 -12.14
C SER A 193 -4.61 -11.85 -10.93
N ASP A 194 -5.58 -12.75 -10.80
CA ASP A 194 -6.59 -12.75 -9.73
C ASP A 194 -6.39 -13.96 -8.81
N PHE A 195 -6.14 -13.71 -7.53
CA PHE A 195 -5.88 -14.77 -6.52
C PHE A 195 -7.11 -15.64 -6.25
N GLY A 196 -8.33 -15.13 -6.41
CA GLY A 196 -9.56 -15.92 -6.35
C GLY A 196 -9.64 -16.92 -7.51
N ASN A 197 -9.18 -16.54 -8.70
CA ASN A 197 -9.07 -17.44 -9.84
C ASN A 197 -8.00 -18.53 -9.62
N MET A 198 -6.89 -18.23 -8.93
CA MET A 198 -5.91 -19.25 -8.54
C MET A 198 -6.56 -20.28 -7.60
N LEU A 199 -7.37 -19.84 -6.63
CA LEU A 199 -8.11 -20.74 -5.75
C LEU A 199 -9.06 -21.66 -6.54
N ALA A 200 -9.80 -21.12 -7.51
CA ALA A 200 -10.65 -21.91 -8.39
C ALA A 200 -9.85 -22.88 -9.27
N ALA A 201 -8.64 -22.47 -9.72
CA ALA A 201 -7.74 -23.29 -10.51
C ALA A 201 -7.15 -24.47 -9.73
N MET A 202 -6.93 -24.32 -8.42
CA MET A 202 -6.61 -25.45 -7.51
C MET A 202 -7.76 -26.47 -7.51
N GLY A 203 -9.00 -25.99 -7.35
CA GLY A 203 -10.19 -26.84 -7.31
C GLY A 203 -10.44 -27.62 -8.62
N ASN A 204 -10.20 -27.02 -9.78
CA ASN A 204 -10.37 -27.67 -11.08
C ASN A 204 -9.10 -28.37 -11.59
N LYS A 205 -8.02 -28.35 -10.81
CA LYS A 205 -6.74 -29.01 -11.09
C LYS A 205 -5.98 -28.48 -12.32
N SER A 206 -6.18 -27.21 -12.67
CA SER A 206 -5.43 -26.58 -13.77
C SER A 206 -4.06 -26.05 -13.36
N ILE A 207 -3.81 -25.89 -12.06
CA ILE A 207 -2.50 -25.61 -11.48
C ILE A 207 -2.18 -26.59 -10.36
N ASP A 208 -0.92 -26.70 -9.99
CA ASP A 208 -0.44 -27.66 -8.97
C ASP A 208 0.03 -26.97 -7.69
N ALA A 209 0.55 -25.74 -7.82
CA ALA A 209 1.02 -24.90 -6.73
C ALA A 209 0.75 -23.42 -7.03
N ALA A 210 0.78 -22.58 -5.98
CA ALA A 210 0.69 -21.12 -6.08
C ALA A 210 1.31 -20.46 -4.84
N LEU A 211 1.69 -19.18 -4.96
CA LEU A 211 1.68 -18.27 -3.82
C LEU A 211 0.26 -17.75 -3.66
N GLN A 212 -0.33 -17.94 -2.51
CA GLN A 212 -1.68 -17.48 -2.22
C GLN A 212 -1.65 -16.48 -1.07
N ILE A 213 -2.62 -15.58 -1.01
CA ILE A 213 -2.73 -14.53 0.02
C ILE A 213 -3.86 -14.83 0.99
N GLU A 214 -3.76 -14.28 2.21
CA GLU A 214 -4.90 -14.27 3.12
C GLU A 214 -5.98 -13.24 2.66
N PRO A 215 -7.27 -13.54 2.81
CA PRO A 215 -7.83 -14.72 3.50
C PRO A 215 -8.05 -15.96 2.61
N LEU A 216 -7.60 -15.95 1.37
CA LEU A 216 -7.83 -17.04 0.40
C LEU A 216 -7.06 -18.32 0.75
N ILE A 217 -5.93 -18.21 1.45
CA ILE A 217 -5.19 -19.36 1.98
C ILE A 217 -6.08 -20.15 2.93
N THR A 218 -6.56 -19.50 3.97
CA THR A 218 -7.43 -20.12 4.98
C THR A 218 -8.76 -20.60 4.38
N GLN A 219 -9.31 -19.86 3.41
CA GLN A 219 -10.53 -20.28 2.71
C GLN A 219 -10.31 -21.55 1.90
N GLY A 220 -9.19 -21.66 1.20
CA GLY A 220 -8.88 -22.85 0.39
C GLY A 220 -8.64 -24.09 1.23
N GLU A 221 -7.97 -23.96 2.37
CA GLU A 221 -7.82 -25.04 3.35
C GLU A 221 -9.19 -25.49 3.90
N ALA A 222 -10.06 -24.54 4.25
CA ALA A 222 -11.40 -24.86 4.74
C ALA A 222 -12.26 -25.60 3.69
N GLN A 223 -11.98 -25.41 2.40
CA GLN A 223 -12.64 -26.06 1.27
C GLN A 223 -11.92 -27.32 0.77
N ASN A 224 -10.79 -27.72 1.36
CA ASN A 224 -9.93 -28.83 0.94
C ASN A 224 -9.47 -28.70 -0.53
N LEU A 225 -9.15 -27.50 -0.97
CA LEU A 225 -8.64 -27.23 -2.32
C LEU A 225 -7.12 -27.28 -2.39
N HIS A 226 -6.48 -26.84 -1.32
CA HIS A 226 -5.03 -26.82 -1.15
C HIS A 226 -4.64 -27.01 0.32
N VAL A 227 -3.36 -27.25 0.53
CA VAL A 227 -2.71 -27.24 1.84
C VAL A 227 -1.54 -26.25 1.81
N ARG A 228 -1.21 -25.65 2.94
CA ARG A 228 0.04 -24.90 3.12
C ARG A 228 1.19 -25.87 2.97
N PHE A 229 2.16 -25.51 2.15
CA PHE A 229 3.32 -26.34 1.86
C PHE A 229 4.59 -25.78 2.48
N GLY A 230 4.72 -24.47 2.58
CA GLY A 230 5.86 -23.80 3.19
C GLY A 230 5.57 -22.32 3.41
N ASP A 231 6.46 -21.70 4.16
CA ASP A 231 6.42 -20.27 4.43
C ASP A 231 7.46 -19.54 3.57
N ALA A 232 7.08 -18.41 2.99
CA ALA A 232 8.02 -17.59 2.23
C ALA A 232 9.13 -17.00 3.11
N THR A 233 8.93 -16.92 4.43
CA THR A 233 9.98 -16.52 5.39
C THR A 233 11.19 -17.46 5.40
N ASP A 234 11.04 -18.70 4.93
CA ASP A 234 12.17 -19.66 4.81
C ASP A 234 13.28 -19.17 3.85
N PHE A 235 12.95 -18.32 2.88
CA PHE A 235 13.91 -17.82 1.87
C PHE A 235 13.77 -16.31 1.55
N ALA A 236 12.75 -15.65 2.07
CA ALA A 236 12.53 -14.21 1.94
C ALA A 236 11.97 -13.60 3.26
N PRO A 237 12.70 -13.74 4.41
CA PRO A 237 12.17 -13.38 5.73
C PRO A 237 11.87 -11.89 5.90
N ASP A 238 12.58 -11.02 5.17
CA ASP A 238 12.47 -9.56 5.24
C ASP A 238 11.78 -9.00 3.98
N ALA A 239 10.92 -9.78 3.31
CA ALA A 239 10.30 -9.31 2.09
C ALA A 239 9.22 -8.27 2.37
N GLN A 240 9.35 -7.11 1.71
CA GLN A 240 8.27 -6.15 1.56
C GLN A 240 7.29 -6.68 0.50
N ILE A 241 6.05 -6.85 0.87
CA ILE A 241 5.05 -7.47 -0.02
C ILE A 241 4.17 -6.41 -0.65
N ALA A 242 3.45 -5.66 0.16
CA ALA A 242 2.57 -4.60 -0.33
C ALA A 242 2.92 -3.25 0.28
N MET A 243 2.54 -2.20 -0.44
CA MET A 243 2.87 -0.82 -0.10
C MET A 243 1.68 0.07 -0.40
N VAL A 244 1.60 1.17 0.32
CA VAL A 244 0.73 2.29 -0.03
C VAL A 244 1.43 3.08 -1.13
N LEU A 245 0.78 3.19 -2.29
CA LEU A 245 1.25 3.96 -3.43
C LEU A 245 0.42 5.24 -3.52
N GLY A 246 1.08 6.38 -3.71
CA GLY A 246 0.43 7.67 -3.84
C GLY A 246 0.52 8.24 -5.25
N SER A 247 -0.54 8.91 -5.69
CA SER A 247 -0.55 9.66 -6.95
C SER A 247 0.27 10.95 -6.83
N PRO A 248 0.82 11.48 -7.94
CA PRO A 248 1.60 12.72 -7.91
C PRO A 248 0.83 13.89 -7.28
N ASP A 249 -0.41 14.07 -7.67
CA ASP A 249 -1.24 15.19 -7.20
C ASP A 249 -1.55 15.09 -5.70
N PHE A 250 -1.80 13.89 -5.20
CA PHE A 250 -2.08 13.65 -3.80
C PHE A 250 -0.86 13.95 -2.91
N ILE A 251 0.33 13.55 -3.35
CA ILE A 251 1.55 13.76 -2.58
C ILE A 251 1.97 15.23 -2.60
N GLU A 252 2.00 15.87 -3.78
CA GLU A 252 2.59 17.19 -3.93
C GLU A 252 1.63 18.36 -3.65
N LYS A 253 0.34 18.19 -3.95
CA LYS A 253 -0.62 19.30 -3.96
C LYS A 253 -1.56 19.32 -2.78
N GLU A 254 -1.77 18.16 -2.14
CA GLU A 254 -2.75 17.98 -1.09
C GLU A 254 -2.12 17.58 0.25
N THR A 255 -0.93 18.11 0.56
CA THR A 255 -0.12 17.70 1.72
C THR A 255 -0.92 17.67 3.04
N ASP A 256 -1.77 18.66 3.29
CA ASP A 256 -2.64 18.68 4.49
C ASP A 256 -3.63 17.50 4.54
N VAL A 257 -4.14 17.06 3.39
CA VAL A 257 -5.02 15.88 3.26
C VAL A 257 -4.20 14.62 3.42
N SER A 258 -3.05 14.55 2.76
CA SER A 258 -2.20 13.35 2.67
C SER A 258 -1.64 12.93 4.02
N VAL A 259 -1.17 13.88 4.83
CA VAL A 259 -0.65 13.60 6.19
C VAL A 259 -1.76 13.12 7.12
N ARG A 260 -2.95 13.73 7.08
CA ARG A 260 -4.10 13.30 7.88
C ARG A 260 -4.63 11.94 7.43
N PHE A 261 -4.65 11.70 6.13
CA PHE A 261 -4.96 10.40 5.58
C PHE A 261 -3.99 9.34 6.12
N MET A 262 -2.68 9.61 6.10
CA MET A 262 -1.66 8.70 6.63
C MET A 262 -1.86 8.47 8.13
N ALA A 263 -2.15 9.50 8.92
CA ALA A 263 -2.44 9.36 10.34
C ALA A 263 -3.66 8.46 10.60
N ALA A 264 -4.74 8.63 9.85
CA ALA A 264 -5.93 7.77 9.94
C ALA A 264 -5.60 6.32 9.55
N TYR A 265 -4.87 6.12 8.45
CA TYR A 265 -4.41 4.80 8.01
C TYR A 265 -3.59 4.08 9.08
N LEU A 266 -2.59 4.75 9.66
CA LEU A 266 -1.75 4.18 10.71
C LEU A 266 -2.56 3.84 11.98
N LYS A 267 -3.57 4.63 12.37
CA LYS A 267 -4.50 4.28 13.46
C LYS A 267 -5.24 2.98 13.14
N GLY A 268 -5.71 2.80 11.91
CA GLY A 268 -6.35 1.56 11.47
C GLY A 268 -5.40 0.35 11.50
N VAL A 269 -4.14 0.53 11.11
CA VAL A 269 -3.10 -0.52 11.21
C VAL A 269 -2.82 -0.91 12.66
N ARG A 270 -2.76 0.07 13.57
CA ARG A 270 -2.56 -0.17 15.02
C ARG A 270 -3.70 -1.00 15.61
N ASP A 271 -4.93 -0.67 15.26
CA ASP A 271 -6.09 -1.46 15.70
C ASP A 271 -6.09 -2.89 15.14
N TYR A 272 -5.62 -3.08 13.90
CA TYR A 272 -5.43 -4.42 13.34
C TYR A 272 -4.40 -5.21 14.15
N ASN A 273 -3.26 -4.61 14.49
CA ASN A 273 -2.22 -5.24 15.27
C ASN A 273 -2.69 -5.53 16.72
N ASP A 274 -3.38 -4.58 17.37
CA ASP A 274 -3.98 -4.79 18.67
C ASP A 274 -4.96 -5.98 18.65
N ALA A 275 -5.76 -6.12 17.60
CA ALA A 275 -6.73 -7.20 17.45
C ALA A 275 -6.06 -8.56 17.23
N PHE A 276 -5.17 -8.67 16.24
CA PHE A 276 -4.63 -9.97 15.83
C PHE A 276 -3.41 -10.43 16.63
N LEU A 277 -2.66 -9.49 17.23
CA LEU A 277 -1.46 -9.82 18.04
C LEU A 277 -1.75 -9.82 19.55
N HIS A 278 -2.78 -9.11 19.99
CA HIS A 278 -3.06 -8.89 21.42
C HIS A 278 -4.50 -9.23 21.85
N ASP A 279 -5.35 -9.73 20.95
CA ASP A 279 -6.77 -10.05 21.18
C ASP A 279 -7.63 -8.84 21.62
N GLU A 280 -7.17 -7.60 21.34
CA GLU A 280 -7.90 -6.38 21.70
C GLU A 280 -8.84 -5.96 20.56
N GLY A 281 -10.14 -6.15 20.72
CA GLY A 281 -11.16 -5.77 19.74
C GLY A 281 -11.27 -6.73 18.54
N LEU A 282 -10.77 -7.97 18.64
CA LEU A 282 -10.68 -8.93 17.54
C LEU A 282 -12.03 -9.18 16.83
N ASP A 283 -13.13 -9.37 17.58
CA ASP A 283 -14.44 -9.62 16.97
C ASP A 283 -14.92 -8.41 16.14
N GLU A 284 -14.69 -7.18 16.58
CA GLU A 284 -15.02 -5.95 15.84
C GLU A 284 -14.20 -5.85 14.54
N VAL A 285 -12.89 -6.08 14.63
CA VAL A 285 -12.01 -6.04 13.46
C VAL A 285 -12.39 -7.13 12.45
N ILE A 286 -12.70 -8.35 12.90
CA ILE A 286 -13.20 -9.41 12.03
C ILE A 286 -14.50 -9.00 11.34
N ASP A 287 -15.45 -8.40 12.06
CA ASP A 287 -16.69 -7.90 11.47
C ASP A 287 -16.43 -6.87 10.35
N ILE A 288 -15.46 -5.98 10.56
CA ILE A 288 -15.02 -5.02 9.53
C ILE A 288 -14.42 -5.78 8.33
N MET A 289 -13.48 -6.70 8.56
CA MET A 289 -12.83 -7.44 7.49
C MET A 289 -13.82 -8.26 6.65
N THR A 290 -14.87 -8.83 7.27
CA THR A 290 -15.93 -9.53 6.52
C THR A 290 -16.72 -8.62 5.58
N LYS A 291 -16.82 -7.32 5.84
CA LYS A 291 -17.50 -6.37 4.95
C LYS A 291 -16.68 -6.07 3.71
N HIS A 292 -15.36 -5.89 3.86
CA HIS A 292 -14.47 -5.33 2.83
C HIS A 292 -13.71 -6.39 2.01
N THR A 293 -13.57 -7.62 2.50
CA THR A 293 -12.85 -8.70 1.80
C THR A 293 -13.79 -9.74 1.19
N ALA A 294 -13.24 -10.66 0.40
CA ALA A 294 -14.02 -11.74 -0.20
C ALA A 294 -14.54 -12.76 0.84
N LEU A 295 -13.82 -12.97 1.95
CA LEU A 295 -14.19 -13.90 3.00
C LEU A 295 -15.26 -13.31 3.93
N LYS A 296 -16.49 -13.87 3.85
CA LYS A 296 -17.67 -13.37 4.62
C LYS A 296 -17.95 -14.16 5.89
N ASP A 297 -17.20 -15.21 6.18
CA ASP A 297 -17.39 -16.07 7.34
C ASP A 297 -16.46 -15.65 8.49
N ALA A 298 -17.02 -15.07 9.54
CA ALA A 298 -16.27 -14.60 10.70
C ALA A 298 -15.57 -15.74 11.48
N ASP A 299 -16.14 -16.98 11.49
CA ASP A 299 -15.49 -18.11 12.16
C ASP A 299 -14.27 -18.64 11.36
N VAL A 300 -14.27 -18.44 10.05
CA VAL A 300 -13.09 -18.71 9.22
C VAL A 300 -12.06 -17.62 9.43
N TRP A 301 -12.48 -16.35 9.54
CA TRP A 301 -11.59 -15.21 9.83
C TRP A 301 -10.77 -15.39 11.13
N LYS A 302 -11.33 -16.01 12.15
CA LYS A 302 -10.62 -16.35 13.41
C LYS A 302 -9.43 -17.30 13.20
N LYS A 303 -9.29 -17.89 12.02
CA LYS A 303 -8.20 -18.80 11.65
C LYS A 303 -7.25 -18.21 10.61
N VAL A 304 -7.59 -17.03 10.10
CA VAL A 304 -6.75 -16.32 9.14
C VAL A 304 -5.43 -15.97 9.81
N GLY A 305 -4.33 -16.25 9.14
CA GLY A 305 -3.01 -15.89 9.63
C GLY A 305 -2.80 -14.38 9.64
N VAL A 306 -2.00 -13.91 10.58
CA VAL A 306 -1.73 -12.47 10.74
C VAL A 306 -0.94 -11.95 9.55
N THR A 307 -1.45 -10.94 8.86
CA THR A 307 -0.70 -10.19 7.86
C THR A 307 0.21 -9.18 8.56
N GLY A 308 1.50 -9.15 8.23
CA GLY A 308 2.42 -8.15 8.77
C GLY A 308 2.05 -6.77 8.23
N LEU A 309 1.71 -5.87 9.15
CA LEU A 309 1.45 -4.46 8.87
C LEU A 309 2.23 -3.63 9.87
N ASP A 310 3.11 -2.74 9.39
CA ASP A 310 3.90 -1.90 10.28
C ASP A 310 3.06 -0.76 10.87
N PRO A 311 2.91 -0.67 12.21
CA PRO A 311 2.04 0.30 12.87
C PRO A 311 2.56 1.74 12.82
N ASN A 312 3.75 1.94 12.28
CA ASN A 312 4.39 3.22 12.05
C ASN A 312 4.60 3.51 10.54
N GLY A 313 4.18 2.59 9.66
CA GLY A 313 4.30 2.72 8.20
C GLY A 313 5.72 2.47 7.66
N GLU A 314 6.62 1.93 8.49
CA GLU A 314 8.02 1.67 8.10
C GLU A 314 8.09 0.50 7.10
N MET A 315 9.00 0.61 6.13
CA MET A 315 9.15 -0.35 5.03
C MET A 315 10.54 -0.98 5.01
N PHE A 316 10.63 -2.20 4.49
CA PHE A 316 11.92 -2.84 4.17
C PHE A 316 12.46 -2.32 2.84
N ILE A 317 12.94 -1.07 2.83
CA ILE A 317 13.41 -0.36 1.61
C ILE A 317 14.53 -1.15 0.91
N ASP A 318 15.43 -1.78 1.67
CA ASP A 318 16.50 -2.61 1.10
C ASP A 318 15.96 -3.83 0.34
N ASP A 319 14.81 -4.37 0.73
CA ASP A 319 14.19 -5.47 0.00
C ASP A 319 13.45 -4.98 -1.25
N ILE A 320 12.73 -3.84 -1.17
CA ILE A 320 12.13 -3.20 -2.36
C ILE A 320 13.21 -2.93 -3.41
N LYS A 321 14.41 -2.53 -2.97
CA LYS A 321 15.55 -2.32 -3.86
C LYS A 321 16.02 -3.62 -4.52
N LYS A 322 16.07 -4.74 -3.79
CA LYS A 322 16.42 -6.06 -4.37
C LYS A 322 15.38 -6.50 -5.40
N GLN A 323 14.10 -6.23 -5.16
CA GLN A 323 13.03 -6.49 -6.12
C GLN A 323 13.26 -5.68 -7.41
N PHE A 324 13.49 -4.37 -7.27
CA PHE A 324 13.84 -3.50 -8.41
C PHE A 324 15.07 -3.99 -9.17
N GLU A 325 16.16 -4.34 -8.47
CA GLU A 325 17.39 -4.85 -9.08
C GLU A 325 17.15 -6.17 -9.86
N MET A 326 16.26 -7.03 -9.37
CA MET A 326 15.87 -8.24 -10.09
C MET A 326 15.08 -7.92 -11.35
N TYR A 327 14.12 -6.98 -11.29
CA TYR A 327 13.34 -6.59 -12.47
C TYR A 327 14.23 -5.94 -13.55
N ASP A 328 15.21 -5.15 -13.13
CA ASP A 328 16.20 -4.55 -14.04
C ASP A 328 17.11 -5.61 -14.66
N ALA A 329 17.63 -6.54 -13.88
CA ALA A 329 18.43 -7.66 -14.34
C ALA A 329 17.68 -8.55 -15.34
N ASN A 330 16.36 -8.71 -15.19
CA ASN A 330 15.49 -9.40 -16.12
C ASN A 330 15.21 -8.60 -17.42
N GLY A 331 15.70 -7.34 -17.50
CA GLY A 331 15.44 -6.45 -18.63
C GLY A 331 13.99 -5.93 -18.67
N ALA A 332 13.28 -5.99 -17.56
CA ALA A 332 11.89 -5.53 -17.45
C ALA A 332 11.77 -4.03 -17.16
N ILE A 333 12.85 -3.39 -16.69
CA ILE A 333 12.92 -1.94 -16.49
C ILE A 333 13.41 -1.26 -17.77
N SER A 334 12.70 -0.22 -18.19
CA SER A 334 12.97 0.56 -19.39
C SER A 334 13.34 1.99 -19.03
N GLY A 335 14.56 2.39 -19.33
CA GLY A 335 15.06 3.74 -19.04
C GLY A 335 16.02 3.76 -17.85
N ASP A 336 16.43 4.97 -17.47
CA ASP A 336 17.32 5.22 -16.34
C ASP A 336 16.48 5.83 -15.20
N ILE A 337 16.53 5.21 -14.05
CA ILE A 337 15.76 5.62 -12.86
C ILE A 337 16.67 5.57 -11.63
N ASP A 338 16.67 6.61 -10.83
CA ASP A 338 17.18 6.52 -9.47
C ASP A 338 16.09 5.84 -8.60
N PHE A 339 16.42 4.70 -8.01
CA PHE A 339 15.52 3.96 -7.11
C PHE A 339 14.96 4.87 -5.99
N ASN A 340 15.75 5.83 -5.50
CA ASN A 340 15.31 6.73 -4.44
C ASN A 340 14.16 7.65 -4.87
N ASP A 341 14.01 7.90 -6.18
CA ASP A 341 12.88 8.67 -6.69
C ASP A 341 11.53 7.93 -6.53
N ALA A 342 11.56 6.62 -6.28
CA ALA A 342 10.36 5.81 -6.07
C ALA A 342 9.81 5.87 -4.64
N ILE A 343 10.60 6.31 -3.66
CA ILE A 343 10.30 6.21 -2.23
C ILE A 343 10.09 7.61 -1.63
N ASP A 344 9.02 7.78 -0.87
CA ASP A 344 8.77 8.98 -0.07
C ASP A 344 8.14 8.59 1.28
N THR A 345 8.94 8.63 2.36
CA THR A 345 8.50 8.30 3.72
C THR A 345 8.01 9.52 4.52
N SER A 346 8.07 10.71 3.92
CA SER A 346 7.79 11.96 4.64
C SER A 346 6.40 12.02 5.26
N LEU A 347 5.37 11.49 4.55
CA LEU A 347 3.99 11.50 5.04
C LEU A 347 3.80 10.61 6.29
N SER A 348 4.43 9.44 6.33
CA SER A 348 4.37 8.55 7.51
C SER A 348 5.18 9.12 8.67
N GLU A 349 6.34 9.71 8.40
CA GLU A 349 7.17 10.38 9.39
C GLU A 349 6.44 11.57 10.03
N GLU A 350 5.84 12.46 9.22
CA GLU A 350 5.06 13.60 9.69
C GLU A 350 3.80 13.17 10.46
N ALA A 351 3.11 12.15 10.01
CA ALA A 351 1.99 11.58 10.74
C ALA A 351 2.42 11.08 12.13
N MET A 352 3.53 10.34 12.22
CA MET A 352 4.06 9.83 13.48
C MET A 352 4.56 10.93 14.44
N GLU A 353 5.07 12.04 13.94
CA GLU A 353 5.42 13.19 14.80
C GLU A 353 4.22 13.69 15.59
N VAL A 354 3.01 13.57 15.04
CA VAL A 354 1.76 14.04 15.67
C VAL A 354 1.07 12.96 16.47
N ILE A 355 0.80 11.79 15.87
CA ILE A 355 0.07 10.71 16.56
C ILE A 355 0.96 9.84 17.46
N GLY A 356 2.28 10.10 17.49
CA GLY A 356 3.29 9.34 18.22
C GLY A 356 3.60 7.98 17.61
N ARG A 357 4.76 7.40 18.00
CA ARG A 357 5.10 6.02 17.62
C ARG A 357 4.26 5.02 18.40
N TYR A 358 3.99 3.91 17.74
CA TYR A 358 3.41 2.73 18.37
C TYR A 358 4.57 1.76 18.72
N ASP A 359 4.72 1.45 20.02
CA ASP A 359 5.84 0.68 20.57
C ASP A 359 5.34 -0.57 21.36
N ARG A 360 4.27 -1.23 20.91
CA ARG A 360 3.72 -2.43 21.55
C ARG A 360 4.30 -3.71 21.02
#